data_7d519d9aaecb9d5b08da7365d1b23bbd
#
_entry.id   7d519d9aaecb9d5b08da7365d1b23bbd
#
_cell.length_a   1.000
_cell.length_b   1.000
_cell.length_c   1.000
_cell.angle_alpha   90.00
_cell.angle_beta   90.00
_cell.angle_gamma   90.00
#
_symmetry.space_group_name_H-M   'P 1'
#
loop_
_entity.id
_entity.type
_entity.pdbx_description
1 polymer ?
#
loop_
_entity_poly.entity_id
_entity_poly.type
_entity_poly.pdbx_seq_one_letter_code
_entity_poly.pdbx_strand_id
1 'polypeptide(L)'
;MTLKTPVFYGGNRFDFNGDLTMINIKELSAAHCEGLSEWSNTIKKELGFSDARVKTPSGVEPDLFLGQMTVDELNNGALKIKIYSSSQQTDLVHKDCLLGLKKRIFIVNTCGSMLIRNEKNRKIICPGDSVIVPSWSSVIEESFSRRTSLSFIVDISSFADSYDQVKSLLWKNVSELTYGVEINKIISNFYNNNSARFCEKNMSALIGLLGLEAELNSSSDKNIFCGAHNNRLAVIINYIKNNVKNPGLCLSMIATHLGLTERMVQYILSSENLKFHQLLSSERCAFLASKIRNDVYSDVHVCIFESGFDSVNTANRQFKKIYGLTPRQYQQKIKKESPNKRLYIKHILG
;
A
#
# COMPACT_ATOMS: atom_id res chain seq x y z
N MET A 1 -23.45 -34.68 -4.75
CA MET A 1 -23.74 -33.36 -4.13
C MET A 1 -22.94 -32.36 -4.93
N THR A 2 -23.60 -31.73 -5.88
CA THR A 2 -23.00 -30.80 -6.86
C THR A 2 -22.97 -29.40 -6.25
N LEU A 3 -21.76 -28.90 -5.99
CA LEU A 3 -21.55 -27.50 -5.61
C LEU A 3 -21.80 -26.61 -6.82
N LYS A 4 -22.87 -25.83 -6.77
CA LYS A 4 -23.16 -24.80 -7.73
C LYS A 4 -22.18 -23.64 -7.56
N THR A 5 -21.37 -23.39 -8.57
CA THR A 5 -20.59 -22.14 -8.73
C THR A 5 -21.55 -20.97 -8.87
N PRO A 6 -21.31 -19.83 -8.24
CA PRO A 6 -22.10 -18.64 -8.48
C PRO A 6 -21.74 -18.05 -9.85
N VAL A 7 -22.70 -18.07 -10.75
CA VAL A 7 -22.65 -17.34 -12.04
C VAL A 7 -22.93 -15.86 -11.71
N PHE A 8 -21.94 -15.02 -11.89
CA PHE A 8 -22.15 -13.57 -11.88
C PHE A 8 -22.68 -13.12 -13.23
N TYR A 9 -23.98 -12.85 -13.27
CA TYR A 9 -24.58 -12.12 -14.38
C TYR A 9 -24.20 -10.63 -14.25
N GLY A 10 -23.74 -10.04 -15.36
CA GLY A 10 -23.62 -8.59 -15.50
C GLY A 10 -24.95 -7.92 -15.24
N GLY A 11 -25.08 -7.28 -14.09
CA GLY A 11 -26.29 -6.62 -13.67
C GLY A 11 -26.10 -5.11 -13.64
N ASN A 12 -26.77 -4.41 -14.55
CA ASN A 12 -27.07 -2.99 -14.39
C ASN A 12 -27.79 -2.79 -13.07
N ARG A 13 -27.15 -2.19 -12.06
CA ARG A 13 -27.86 -1.65 -10.90
C ARG A 13 -28.28 -0.24 -11.22
N PHE A 14 -29.59 -0.03 -11.28
CA PHE A 14 -30.20 1.29 -11.29
C PHE A 14 -30.08 1.89 -9.88
N ASP A 15 -29.35 3.00 -9.74
CA ASP A 15 -29.46 3.85 -8.57
C ASP A 15 -30.59 4.86 -8.80
N PHE A 16 -31.52 4.87 -7.87
CA PHE A 16 -32.62 5.83 -7.82
C PHE A 16 -32.09 7.20 -7.36
N ASN A 17 -31.62 8.02 -8.29
CA ASN A 17 -31.68 9.50 -8.24
C ASN A 17 -31.23 10.03 -9.60
N GLY A 18 -32.15 10.68 -10.27
CA GLY A 18 -32.12 11.06 -11.66
C GLY A 18 -31.07 12.11 -12.03
N ASP A 19 -29.86 11.68 -12.32
CA ASP A 19 -28.92 12.37 -13.19
C ASP A 19 -28.13 11.31 -13.97
N LEU A 20 -28.55 11.12 -15.24
CA LEU A 20 -27.93 10.21 -16.20
C LEU A 20 -26.66 10.85 -16.79
N THR A 21 -25.57 10.87 -16.02
CA THR A 21 -24.24 10.85 -16.61
C THR A 21 -23.79 9.39 -16.63
N MET A 22 -23.90 8.76 -17.79
CA MET A 22 -23.38 7.40 -18.03
C MET A 22 -21.86 7.43 -17.89
N ILE A 23 -21.36 7.07 -16.71
CA ILE A 23 -19.94 6.85 -16.45
C ILE A 23 -19.64 5.44 -16.88
N ASN A 24 -19.10 5.28 -18.09
CA ASN A 24 -18.74 3.98 -18.65
C ASN A 24 -17.35 3.57 -18.20
N ILE A 25 -17.24 2.69 -17.18
CA ILE A 25 -16.12 1.77 -17.13
C ILE A 25 -16.45 0.66 -18.14
N LYS A 26 -15.69 0.58 -19.21
CA LYS A 26 -15.80 -0.51 -20.17
C LYS A 26 -14.97 -1.67 -19.66
N GLU A 27 -15.63 -2.73 -19.18
CA GLU A 27 -14.96 -4.01 -19.00
C GLU A 27 -14.52 -4.51 -20.36
N LEU A 28 -13.19 -4.54 -20.61
CA LEU A 28 -12.63 -4.97 -21.89
C LEU A 28 -12.57 -6.49 -21.96
N SER A 29 -12.19 -7.14 -20.85
CA SER A 29 -12.15 -8.60 -20.82
C SER A 29 -12.21 -9.14 -19.39
N ALA A 30 -12.78 -10.33 -19.25
CA ALA A 30 -12.68 -11.20 -18.08
C ALA A 30 -12.28 -12.59 -18.56
N ALA A 31 -11.14 -13.09 -18.08
CA ALA A 31 -10.62 -14.40 -18.46
C ALA A 31 -10.44 -15.28 -17.23
N HIS A 32 -10.82 -16.57 -17.40
CA HIS A 32 -10.56 -17.62 -16.42
C HIS A 32 -9.87 -18.75 -17.17
N CYS A 33 -8.67 -19.14 -16.70
CA CYS A 33 -7.82 -20.10 -17.39
C CYS A 33 -7.38 -21.22 -16.46
N GLU A 34 -7.35 -22.42 -17.01
CA GLU A 34 -6.83 -23.63 -16.39
C GLU A 34 -5.59 -24.09 -17.14
N GLY A 35 -4.42 -23.75 -16.64
CA GLY A 35 -3.15 -24.13 -17.24
C GLY A 35 -2.28 -22.96 -17.73
N LEU A 36 -0.98 -23.19 -17.67
CA LEU A 36 0.05 -22.17 -17.96
C LEU A 36 0.06 -21.69 -19.39
N SER A 37 -0.22 -22.58 -20.34
CA SER A 37 -0.20 -22.26 -21.77
C SER A 37 -1.37 -21.35 -22.15
N GLU A 38 -2.57 -21.66 -21.67
CA GLU A 38 -3.75 -20.82 -21.87
C GLU A 38 -3.58 -19.46 -21.22
N TRP A 39 -3.05 -19.45 -19.99
CA TRP A 39 -2.77 -18.22 -19.26
C TRP A 39 -1.74 -17.33 -19.97
N SER A 40 -0.68 -17.92 -20.52
CA SER A 40 0.33 -17.23 -21.34
C SER A 40 -0.31 -16.52 -22.54
N ASN A 41 -1.16 -17.25 -23.28
CA ASN A 41 -1.87 -16.71 -24.44
C ASN A 41 -2.85 -15.60 -24.04
N THR A 42 -3.54 -15.77 -22.92
CA THR A 42 -4.47 -14.79 -22.39
C THR A 42 -3.76 -13.49 -22.02
N ILE A 43 -2.66 -13.54 -21.27
CA ILE A 43 -1.85 -12.36 -20.94
C ILE A 43 -1.40 -11.65 -22.21
N LYS A 44 -0.86 -12.39 -23.18
CA LYS A 44 -0.40 -11.85 -24.46
C LYS A 44 -1.52 -11.14 -25.21
N LYS A 45 -2.67 -11.77 -25.33
CA LYS A 45 -3.81 -11.26 -26.11
C LYS A 45 -4.45 -10.05 -25.42
N GLU A 46 -4.84 -10.20 -24.14
CA GLU A 46 -5.65 -9.20 -23.44
C GLU A 46 -4.85 -7.95 -23.05
N LEU A 47 -3.57 -8.11 -22.72
CA LEU A 47 -2.71 -6.98 -22.36
C LEU A 47 -1.88 -6.46 -23.51
N GLY A 48 -1.92 -7.12 -24.66
CA GLY A 48 -1.26 -6.68 -25.88
C GLY A 48 0.26 -6.75 -25.82
N PHE A 49 0.84 -7.67 -25.05
CA PHE A 49 2.27 -7.96 -25.12
C PHE A 49 2.67 -8.59 -26.45
N SER A 50 3.90 -8.35 -26.89
CA SER A 50 4.45 -9.01 -28.08
C SER A 50 4.78 -10.47 -27.81
N ASP A 51 5.24 -10.80 -26.59
CA ASP A 51 5.41 -12.17 -26.11
C ASP A 51 5.14 -12.22 -24.60
N ALA A 52 4.63 -13.35 -24.12
CA ALA A 52 4.42 -13.64 -22.71
C ALA A 52 4.61 -15.14 -22.48
N ARG A 53 5.49 -15.51 -21.57
CA ARG A 53 5.77 -16.89 -21.20
C ARG A 53 5.58 -17.06 -19.72
N VAL A 54 4.67 -17.97 -19.35
CA VAL A 54 4.39 -18.27 -17.93
C VAL A 54 4.89 -19.66 -17.60
N LYS A 55 5.54 -19.78 -16.45
CA LYS A 55 6.03 -21.04 -15.91
C LYS A 55 5.89 -21.07 -14.39
N THR A 56 5.97 -22.24 -13.81
CA THR A 56 6.08 -22.40 -12.34
C THR A 56 7.43 -21.85 -11.87
N PRO A 57 7.48 -21.05 -10.78
CA PRO A 57 8.74 -20.59 -10.21
C PRO A 57 9.61 -21.75 -9.74
N SER A 58 10.93 -21.57 -9.77
CA SER A 58 11.88 -22.56 -9.24
C SER A 58 11.65 -22.83 -7.76
N GLY A 59 11.57 -24.10 -7.36
CA GLY A 59 11.34 -24.50 -5.98
C GLY A 59 9.87 -24.53 -5.55
N VAL A 60 8.94 -24.30 -6.47
CA VAL A 60 7.51 -24.48 -6.24
C VAL A 60 7.06 -25.76 -6.95
N GLU A 61 6.34 -26.63 -6.19
CA GLU A 61 5.72 -27.82 -6.79
C GLU A 61 4.72 -27.41 -7.87
N PRO A 62 4.70 -28.10 -9.03
CA PRO A 62 3.75 -27.82 -10.09
C PRO A 62 2.35 -28.32 -9.71
N ASP A 63 1.53 -27.40 -9.22
CA ASP A 63 0.10 -27.62 -9.04
C ASP A 63 -0.69 -27.31 -10.32
N LEU A 64 -1.97 -27.71 -10.32
CA LEU A 64 -2.91 -27.25 -11.34
C LEU A 64 -2.96 -25.72 -11.31
N PHE A 65 -2.51 -25.12 -12.39
CA PHE A 65 -2.50 -23.66 -12.52
C PHE A 65 -3.92 -23.16 -12.76
N LEU A 66 -4.33 -22.21 -11.93
CA LEU A 66 -5.57 -21.45 -12.09
C LEU A 66 -5.23 -19.96 -12.18
N GLY A 67 -5.81 -19.28 -13.16
CA GLY A 67 -5.66 -17.85 -13.36
C GLY A 67 -6.99 -17.17 -13.68
N GLN A 68 -7.21 -16.02 -13.07
CA GLN A 68 -8.33 -15.13 -13.38
C GLN A 68 -7.79 -13.72 -13.55
N MET A 69 -8.24 -13.05 -14.61
CA MET A 69 -7.87 -11.67 -14.92
C MET A 69 -9.10 -10.88 -15.34
N THR A 70 -9.17 -9.63 -14.90
CA THR A 70 -10.10 -8.63 -15.43
C THR A 70 -9.33 -7.42 -15.90
N VAL A 71 -9.73 -6.88 -17.05
CA VAL A 71 -9.15 -5.66 -17.62
C VAL A 71 -10.28 -4.65 -17.83
N ASP A 72 -10.19 -3.53 -17.15
CA ASP A 72 -11.14 -2.43 -17.26
C ASP A 72 -10.45 -1.22 -17.88
N GLU A 73 -11.08 -0.59 -18.86
CA GLU A 73 -10.66 0.71 -19.39
C GLU A 73 -11.34 1.83 -18.61
N LEU A 74 -10.55 2.77 -18.10
CA LEU A 74 -11.03 3.94 -17.39
C LEU A 74 -11.18 5.13 -18.36
N ASN A 75 -12.00 6.13 -18.01
CA ASN A 75 -12.37 7.24 -18.91
C ASN A 75 -11.17 8.05 -19.45
N ASN A 76 -10.04 8.03 -18.75
CA ASN A 76 -8.80 8.69 -19.18
C ASN A 76 -7.89 7.79 -20.04
N GLY A 77 -8.39 6.65 -20.52
CA GLY A 77 -7.64 5.69 -21.33
C GLY A 77 -6.64 4.83 -20.54
N ALA A 78 -6.58 4.98 -19.22
CA ALA A 78 -5.79 4.09 -18.39
C ALA A 78 -6.47 2.72 -18.29
N LEU A 79 -5.66 1.66 -18.21
CA LEU A 79 -6.18 0.30 -17.98
C LEU A 79 -5.96 -0.10 -16.54
N LYS A 80 -6.98 -0.68 -15.93
CA LYS A 80 -6.92 -1.32 -14.62
C LYS A 80 -6.99 -2.83 -14.80
N ILE A 81 -6.00 -3.54 -14.28
CA ILE A 81 -5.84 -4.98 -14.46
C ILE A 81 -5.80 -5.64 -13.10
N LYS A 82 -6.75 -6.53 -12.82
CA LYS A 82 -6.73 -7.38 -11.61
C LYS A 82 -6.35 -8.79 -12.00
N ILE A 83 -5.43 -9.39 -11.25
CA ILE A 83 -4.99 -10.78 -11.44
C ILE A 83 -5.10 -11.54 -10.12
N TYR A 84 -5.75 -12.70 -10.20
CA TYR A 84 -5.74 -13.74 -9.17
C TYR A 84 -5.20 -15.00 -9.82
N SER A 85 -4.12 -15.58 -9.33
CA SER A 85 -3.56 -16.78 -9.93
C SER A 85 -2.78 -17.64 -8.93
N SER A 86 -2.50 -18.87 -9.35
CA SER A 86 -1.47 -19.70 -8.74
C SER A 86 -0.10 -19.02 -8.80
N SER A 87 0.89 -19.54 -8.07
CA SER A 87 2.28 -19.10 -8.14
C SER A 87 2.77 -19.14 -9.59
N GLN A 88 3.49 -18.11 -10.00
CA GLN A 88 3.96 -18.03 -11.38
C GLN A 88 5.25 -17.22 -11.51
N GLN A 89 6.03 -17.56 -12.51
CA GLN A 89 7.02 -16.67 -13.13
C GLN A 89 6.51 -16.32 -14.52
N THR A 90 6.45 -15.03 -14.84
CA THR A 90 5.96 -14.53 -16.11
C THR A 90 7.05 -13.67 -16.74
N ASP A 91 7.51 -14.09 -17.93
CA ASP A 91 8.44 -13.34 -18.75
C ASP A 91 7.62 -12.53 -19.75
N LEU A 92 7.64 -11.22 -19.67
CA LEU A 92 6.84 -10.30 -20.47
C LEU A 92 7.71 -9.50 -21.42
N VAL A 93 7.36 -9.51 -22.70
CA VAL A 93 7.95 -8.63 -23.72
C VAL A 93 6.89 -7.64 -24.17
N HIS A 94 7.06 -6.39 -23.81
CA HIS A 94 6.11 -5.33 -24.14
C HIS A 94 6.20 -4.94 -25.62
N LYS A 95 5.09 -4.58 -26.23
CA LYS A 95 5.05 -4.10 -27.63
C LYS A 95 5.93 -2.88 -27.83
N ASP A 96 5.91 -1.96 -26.86
CA ASP A 96 6.66 -0.71 -26.93
C ASP A 96 8.18 -0.94 -26.98
N CYS A 97 8.68 -2.09 -26.46
CA CYS A 97 10.09 -2.47 -26.60
C CYS A 97 10.52 -2.59 -28.07
N LEU A 98 9.66 -3.16 -28.89
CA LEU A 98 9.92 -3.38 -30.32
C LEU A 98 9.78 -2.09 -31.14
N LEU A 99 8.89 -1.20 -30.72
CA LEU A 99 8.62 0.05 -31.41
C LEU A 99 9.48 1.21 -30.94
N GLY A 100 10.25 1.04 -29.86
CA GLY A 100 11.07 2.10 -29.25
C GLY A 100 10.26 3.26 -28.66
N LEU A 101 8.95 3.09 -28.46
CA LEU A 101 8.04 4.12 -27.97
C LEU A 101 8.05 4.17 -26.44
N LYS A 102 8.37 5.33 -25.88
CA LYS A 102 8.37 5.58 -24.43
C LYS A 102 7.10 6.32 -24.04
N LYS A 103 5.95 5.64 -24.08
CA LYS A 103 4.65 6.29 -23.91
C LYS A 103 3.93 5.92 -22.64
N ARG A 104 4.08 4.69 -22.13
CA ARG A 104 3.28 4.18 -21.02
C ARG A 104 4.14 3.64 -19.91
N ILE A 105 3.63 3.73 -18.70
CA ILE A 105 4.18 3.06 -17.52
C ILE A 105 3.20 2.03 -16.99
N PHE A 106 3.74 1.03 -16.31
CA PHE A 106 2.98 0.08 -15.50
C PHE A 106 3.22 0.39 -14.04
N ILE A 107 2.15 0.51 -13.27
CA ILE A 107 2.18 0.57 -11.81
C ILE A 107 1.68 -0.78 -11.34
N VAL A 108 2.54 -1.58 -10.73
CA VAL A 108 2.23 -2.95 -10.30
C VAL A 108 2.17 -2.98 -8.79
N ASN A 109 0.98 -3.27 -8.24
CA ASN A 109 0.72 -3.47 -6.82
C ASN A 109 0.40 -4.94 -6.54
N THR A 110 0.71 -5.42 -5.34
CA THR A 110 0.42 -6.80 -4.94
C THR A 110 -0.01 -6.89 -3.48
N CYS A 111 -0.93 -7.80 -3.19
CA CYS A 111 -1.30 -8.15 -1.81
C CYS A 111 -0.30 -9.12 -1.16
N GLY A 112 0.48 -9.86 -1.96
CA GLY A 112 1.57 -10.71 -1.52
C GLY A 112 2.93 -10.13 -1.89
N SER A 113 4.01 -10.86 -1.61
CA SER A 113 5.33 -10.47 -2.08
C SER A 113 5.52 -10.90 -3.53
N MET A 114 6.10 -10.01 -4.34
CA MET A 114 6.43 -10.28 -5.74
C MET A 114 7.82 -9.75 -6.07
N LEU A 115 8.58 -10.51 -6.84
CA LEU A 115 9.82 -10.04 -7.44
C LEU A 115 9.54 -9.57 -8.86
N ILE A 116 10.01 -8.37 -9.21
CA ILE A 116 10.02 -7.89 -10.58
C ILE A 116 11.44 -7.52 -10.98
N ARG A 117 11.88 -7.95 -12.14
CA ARG A 117 13.26 -7.75 -12.59
C ARG A 117 13.40 -7.68 -14.11
N ASN A 118 14.50 -7.10 -14.55
CA ASN A 118 15.06 -7.25 -15.89
C ASN A 118 16.58 -7.44 -15.77
N GLU A 119 17.32 -7.33 -16.87
CA GLU A 119 18.78 -7.48 -16.86
C GLU A 119 19.51 -6.51 -15.92
N LYS A 120 18.97 -5.28 -15.75
CA LYS A 120 19.65 -4.18 -15.02
C LYS A 120 19.02 -3.88 -13.66
N ASN A 121 17.76 -4.22 -13.48
CA ASN A 121 16.99 -3.83 -12.30
C ASN A 121 16.37 -5.05 -11.64
N ARG A 122 16.32 -5.02 -10.31
CA ARG A 122 15.64 -6.02 -9.48
C ARG A 122 14.97 -5.34 -8.32
N LYS A 123 13.65 -5.55 -8.19
CA LYS A 123 12.84 -4.99 -7.10
C LYS A 123 11.96 -6.06 -6.47
N ILE A 124 11.87 -6.03 -5.15
CA ILE A 124 10.88 -6.80 -4.40
C ILE A 124 9.76 -5.84 -4.04
N ILE A 125 8.54 -6.24 -4.41
CA ILE A 125 7.32 -5.52 -4.03
C ILE A 125 6.77 -6.21 -2.80
N CYS A 126 6.68 -5.47 -1.70
CA CYS A 126 6.09 -5.94 -0.46
C CYS A 126 4.56 -5.86 -0.51
N PRO A 127 3.84 -6.62 0.34
CA PRO A 127 2.38 -6.54 0.41
C PRO A 127 1.89 -5.11 0.60
N GLY A 128 1.00 -4.66 -0.30
CA GLY A 128 0.43 -3.32 -0.28
C GLY A 128 1.29 -2.22 -0.90
N ASP A 129 2.56 -2.50 -1.25
CA ASP A 129 3.40 -1.57 -1.99
C ASP A 129 3.23 -1.76 -3.51
N SER A 130 3.79 -0.84 -4.26
CA SER A 130 3.76 -0.84 -5.72
C SER A 130 5.14 -0.54 -6.29
N VAL A 131 5.36 -0.92 -7.55
CA VAL A 131 6.53 -0.52 -8.33
C VAL A 131 6.10 0.10 -9.65
N ILE A 132 6.87 1.07 -10.12
CA ILE A 132 6.65 1.71 -11.43
C ILE A 132 7.67 1.15 -12.41
N VAL A 133 7.20 0.49 -13.48
CA VAL A 133 8.04 -0.06 -14.53
C VAL A 133 7.66 0.49 -15.90
N PRO A 134 8.64 0.64 -16.81
CA PRO A 134 8.38 1.16 -18.14
C PRO A 134 7.77 0.09 -19.06
N SER A 135 6.87 0.47 -19.95
CA SER A 135 6.27 -0.43 -20.95
C SER A 135 7.22 -0.79 -22.11
N TRP A 136 8.30 -0.03 -22.26
CA TRP A 136 9.32 -0.27 -23.31
C TRP A 136 10.49 -1.14 -22.85
N SER A 137 10.37 -1.80 -21.72
CA SER A 137 11.38 -2.72 -21.17
C SER A 137 10.74 -4.08 -20.91
N SER A 138 11.38 -5.15 -21.34
CA SER A 138 10.97 -6.49 -20.95
C SER A 138 11.16 -6.66 -19.44
N VAL A 139 10.24 -7.37 -18.81
CA VAL A 139 10.26 -7.63 -17.37
C VAL A 139 9.95 -9.10 -17.07
N ILE A 140 10.49 -9.59 -15.99
CA ILE A 140 10.18 -10.89 -15.40
C ILE A 140 9.51 -10.61 -14.06
N GLU A 141 8.29 -11.13 -13.88
CA GLU A 141 7.54 -11.07 -12.64
C GLU A 141 7.50 -12.46 -12.01
N GLU A 142 7.81 -12.56 -10.73
CA GLU A 142 7.80 -13.83 -9.98
C GLU A 142 6.97 -13.70 -8.71
N SER A 143 5.95 -14.55 -8.58
CA SER A 143 5.18 -14.71 -7.33
C SER A 143 5.29 -16.17 -6.86
N PHE A 144 5.83 -16.37 -5.66
CA PHE A 144 6.11 -17.69 -5.07
C PHE A 144 4.92 -18.27 -4.29
N SER A 145 3.87 -17.50 -4.14
CA SER A 145 2.58 -17.87 -3.56
C SER A 145 1.45 -17.49 -4.49
N ARG A 146 0.20 -17.75 -4.09
CA ARG A 146 -0.97 -17.29 -4.84
C ARG A 146 -0.86 -15.78 -5.06
N ARG A 147 -1.02 -15.36 -6.31
CA ARG A 147 -0.93 -13.97 -6.72
C ARG A 147 -2.28 -13.28 -6.58
N THR A 148 -2.30 -12.17 -5.90
CA THR A 148 -3.36 -11.16 -5.96
C THR A 148 -2.70 -9.85 -6.27
N SER A 149 -2.85 -9.35 -7.49
CA SER A 149 -2.23 -8.10 -7.92
C SER A 149 -3.20 -7.19 -8.63
N LEU A 150 -2.90 -5.91 -8.57
CA LEU A 150 -3.60 -4.84 -9.27
C LEU A 150 -2.56 -4.03 -10.02
N SER A 151 -2.73 -3.89 -11.31
CA SER A 151 -1.83 -3.11 -12.14
C SER A 151 -2.58 -2.03 -12.89
N PHE A 152 -1.91 -0.90 -13.11
CA PHE A 152 -2.42 0.17 -13.96
C PHE A 152 -1.46 0.39 -15.12
N ILE A 153 -2.00 0.55 -16.31
CA ILE A 153 -1.25 1.02 -17.48
C ILE A 153 -1.66 2.45 -17.72
N VAL A 154 -0.70 3.37 -17.59
CA VAL A 154 -0.95 4.82 -17.65
C VAL A 154 -0.09 5.44 -18.75
N ASP A 155 -0.68 6.28 -19.58
CA ASP A 155 0.07 7.07 -20.56
C ASP A 155 0.86 8.19 -19.82
N ILE A 156 2.13 8.36 -20.20
CA ILE A 156 3.00 9.36 -19.60
C ILE A 156 2.44 10.77 -19.81
N SER A 157 1.87 11.06 -20.98
CA SER A 157 1.30 12.36 -21.31
C SER A 157 0.12 12.78 -20.42
N SER A 158 -0.45 11.85 -19.65
CA SER A 158 -1.52 12.16 -18.71
C SER A 158 -1.04 12.83 -17.42
N PHE A 159 0.27 12.80 -17.11
CA PHE A 159 0.81 13.34 -15.86
C PHE A 159 2.19 13.99 -15.97
N ALA A 160 2.86 13.92 -17.11
CA ALA A 160 4.18 14.49 -17.34
C ALA A 160 4.33 14.95 -18.79
N ASP A 161 5.07 16.04 -19.00
CA ASP A 161 5.31 16.63 -20.32
C ASP A 161 6.41 15.89 -21.10
N SER A 162 7.29 15.19 -20.39
CA SER A 162 8.43 14.50 -21.00
C SER A 162 8.82 13.22 -20.27
N TYR A 163 9.51 12.35 -21.01
CA TYR A 163 10.10 11.13 -20.44
C TYR A 163 11.11 11.43 -19.31
N ASP A 164 11.87 12.52 -19.43
CA ASP A 164 12.91 12.84 -18.45
C ASP A 164 12.33 13.09 -17.05
N GLN A 165 11.13 13.68 -16.98
CA GLN A 165 10.39 13.87 -15.72
C GLN A 165 10.02 12.52 -15.07
N VAL A 166 9.68 11.53 -15.88
CA VAL A 166 9.24 10.20 -15.41
C VAL A 166 10.40 9.26 -15.10
N LYS A 167 11.56 9.49 -15.73
CA LYS A 167 12.74 8.61 -15.61
C LYS A 167 13.12 8.32 -14.15
N SER A 168 12.99 9.30 -13.28
CA SER A 168 13.31 9.19 -11.86
C SER A 168 12.33 8.34 -11.05
N LEU A 169 11.13 8.10 -11.58
CA LEU A 169 10.09 7.27 -10.95
C LEU A 169 10.25 5.78 -11.29
N LEU A 170 10.91 5.48 -12.41
CA LEU A 170 11.01 4.13 -12.94
C LEU A 170 11.91 3.24 -12.07
N TRP A 171 11.49 2.00 -11.90
CA TRP A 171 12.19 1.00 -11.10
C TRP A 171 12.36 1.40 -9.63
N LYS A 172 11.48 2.26 -9.12
CA LYS A 172 11.36 2.56 -7.69
C LYS A 172 10.11 1.89 -7.12
N ASN A 173 10.21 1.44 -5.88
CA ASN A 173 9.02 1.14 -5.11
C ASN A 173 8.28 2.44 -4.83
N VAL A 174 6.96 2.42 -4.93
CA VAL A 174 6.15 3.62 -4.71
C VAL A 174 6.35 4.17 -3.30
N SER A 175 6.56 3.30 -2.31
CA SER A 175 6.93 3.70 -0.94
C SER A 175 8.23 4.51 -0.83
N GLU A 176 9.07 4.52 -1.88
CA GLU A 176 10.29 5.32 -1.95
C GLU A 176 10.04 6.77 -2.44
N LEU A 177 8.82 7.06 -2.92
CA LEU A 177 8.42 8.37 -3.45
C LEU A 177 7.93 9.31 -2.33
N THR A 178 7.90 10.61 -2.61
CA THR A 178 7.46 11.63 -1.66
C THR A 178 5.99 11.44 -1.27
N TYR A 179 5.12 11.22 -2.26
CA TYR A 179 3.69 10.95 -2.07
C TYR A 179 3.37 9.44 -2.12
N GLY A 180 4.36 8.58 -1.87
CA GLY A 180 4.22 7.14 -2.04
C GLY A 180 3.19 6.49 -1.13
N VAL A 181 3.02 7.00 0.09
CA VAL A 181 2.01 6.51 1.05
C VAL A 181 0.60 6.80 0.52
N GLU A 182 0.37 8.01 0.03
CA GLU A 182 -0.91 8.46 -0.53
C GLU A 182 -1.22 7.69 -1.81
N ILE A 183 -0.24 7.51 -2.68
CA ILE A 183 -0.37 6.73 -3.91
C ILE A 183 -0.76 5.29 -3.60
N ASN A 184 -0.04 4.59 -2.71
CA ASN A 184 -0.36 3.22 -2.32
C ASN A 184 -1.74 3.11 -1.64
N LYS A 185 -2.14 4.11 -0.86
CA LYS A 185 -3.48 4.18 -0.26
C LYS A 185 -4.57 4.31 -1.32
N ILE A 186 -4.38 5.17 -2.33
CA ILE A 186 -5.33 5.29 -3.45
C ILE A 186 -5.41 3.97 -4.20
N ILE A 187 -4.28 3.33 -4.51
CA ILE A 187 -4.23 2.05 -5.19
C ILE A 187 -4.99 0.97 -4.38
N SER A 188 -4.79 0.93 -3.06
CA SER A 188 -5.45 -0.05 -2.19
C SER A 188 -6.98 0.06 -2.21
N ASN A 189 -7.50 1.26 -2.41
CA ASN A 189 -8.95 1.49 -2.52
C ASN A 189 -9.60 0.75 -3.71
N PHE A 190 -8.86 0.52 -4.78
CA PHE A 190 -9.38 -0.19 -5.97
C PHE A 190 -9.59 -1.70 -5.76
N TYR A 191 -9.03 -2.30 -4.69
CA TYR A 191 -9.32 -3.69 -4.38
C TYR A 191 -10.75 -3.90 -3.89
N ASN A 192 -11.30 -2.91 -3.17
CA ASN A 192 -12.56 -3.05 -2.43
C ASN A 192 -13.75 -2.37 -3.10
N ASN A 193 -13.52 -1.48 -4.07
CA ASN A 193 -14.60 -0.72 -4.69
C ASN A 193 -14.42 -0.65 -6.21
N ASN A 194 -15.45 -1.10 -6.94
CA ASN A 194 -15.48 -1.16 -8.39
C ASN A 194 -16.50 -0.19 -9.00
N SER A 195 -17.12 0.73 -8.21
CA SER A 195 -18.05 1.69 -8.80
C SER A 195 -17.30 2.62 -9.77
N ALA A 196 -17.89 2.87 -10.93
CA ALA A 196 -17.29 3.66 -12.01
C ALA A 196 -16.82 5.03 -11.53
N ARG A 197 -17.71 5.76 -10.87
CA ARG A 197 -17.42 7.11 -10.34
C ARG A 197 -16.29 7.11 -9.30
N PHE A 198 -16.20 6.07 -8.47
CA PHE A 198 -15.14 5.92 -7.50
C PHE A 198 -13.80 5.66 -8.17
N CYS A 199 -13.74 4.72 -9.13
CA CYS A 199 -12.54 4.40 -9.89
C CYS A 199 -12.01 5.63 -10.65
N GLU A 200 -12.89 6.39 -11.29
CA GLU A 200 -12.52 7.60 -12.02
C GLU A 200 -11.87 8.65 -11.12
N LYS A 201 -12.49 8.96 -9.97
CA LYS A 201 -11.95 9.94 -9.03
C LYS A 201 -10.61 9.50 -8.43
N ASN A 202 -10.48 8.23 -8.06
CA ASN A 202 -9.22 7.72 -7.52
C ASN A 202 -8.12 7.68 -8.59
N MET A 203 -8.46 7.37 -9.86
CA MET A 203 -7.49 7.43 -10.96
C MET A 203 -7.04 8.87 -11.22
N SER A 204 -7.94 9.85 -11.22
CA SER A 204 -7.58 11.26 -11.36
C SER A 204 -6.64 11.72 -10.23
N ALA A 205 -6.90 11.30 -9.00
CA ALA A 205 -6.03 11.59 -7.86
C ALA A 205 -4.66 10.89 -7.99
N LEU A 206 -4.63 9.63 -8.44
CA LEU A 206 -3.39 8.89 -8.70
C LEU A 206 -2.53 9.59 -9.75
N ILE A 207 -3.12 9.99 -10.87
CA ILE A 207 -2.46 10.73 -11.95
C ILE A 207 -1.93 12.08 -11.44
N GLY A 208 -2.72 12.81 -10.66
CA GLY A 208 -2.28 14.08 -10.06
C GLY A 208 -1.06 13.91 -9.15
N LEU A 209 -1.04 12.89 -8.30
CA LEU A 209 0.12 12.62 -7.44
C LEU A 209 1.35 12.16 -8.23
N LEU A 210 1.18 11.37 -9.29
CA LEU A 210 2.28 11.01 -10.19
C LEU A 210 2.86 12.24 -10.90
N GLY A 211 2.01 13.19 -11.29
CA GLY A 211 2.44 14.47 -11.86
C GLY A 211 3.28 15.28 -10.90
N LEU A 212 2.84 15.42 -9.64
CA LEU A 212 3.61 16.10 -8.60
C LEU A 212 4.96 15.42 -8.35
N GLU A 213 5.00 14.09 -8.31
CA GLU A 213 6.28 13.36 -8.20
C GLU A 213 7.20 13.59 -9.39
N ALA A 214 6.66 13.64 -10.61
CA ALA A 214 7.42 13.90 -11.82
C ALA A 214 8.01 15.32 -11.82
N GLU A 215 7.25 16.32 -11.39
CA GLU A 215 7.70 17.71 -11.27
C GLU A 215 8.79 17.88 -10.22
N LEU A 216 8.61 17.31 -9.03
CA LEU A 216 9.59 17.37 -7.94
C LEU A 216 10.96 16.80 -8.36
N ASN A 217 10.95 15.77 -9.20
CA ASN A 217 12.17 15.12 -9.65
C ASN A 217 12.81 15.82 -10.88
N SER A 218 12.10 16.73 -11.56
CA SER A 218 12.60 17.47 -12.72
C SER A 218 13.24 18.82 -12.36
N SER A 219 12.85 19.40 -11.22
CA SER A 219 13.43 20.66 -10.74
C SER A 219 14.89 20.44 -10.32
N SER A 220 15.79 21.25 -10.89
CA SER A 220 17.24 21.20 -10.67
C SER A 220 17.70 21.56 -9.25
N ASP A 221 16.79 21.86 -8.36
CA ASP A 221 17.05 22.16 -6.96
C ASP A 221 17.35 20.87 -6.20
N LYS A 222 18.62 20.47 -6.27
CA LYS A 222 19.20 19.32 -5.56
C LYS A 222 19.06 19.38 -4.03
N ASN A 223 18.42 20.39 -3.49
CA ASN A 223 18.17 20.53 -2.05
C ASN A 223 16.92 19.79 -1.54
N ILE A 224 16.13 19.16 -2.43
CA ILE A 224 14.96 18.35 -2.06
C ILE A 224 15.28 16.84 -1.98
N PHE A 225 16.55 16.47 -2.07
CA PHE A 225 16.98 15.05 -1.94
C PHE A 225 16.80 14.43 -0.54
N CYS A 226 16.10 15.14 0.36
CA CYS A 226 15.67 14.61 1.66
C CYS A 226 14.44 13.68 1.55
N GLY A 227 13.73 13.64 0.40
CA GLY A 227 12.40 13.02 0.29
C GLY A 227 12.37 11.49 0.44
N ALA A 228 13.25 10.77 -0.23
CA ALA A 228 13.21 9.29 -0.20
C ALA A 228 13.62 8.72 1.17
N HIS A 229 14.56 9.37 1.84
CA HIS A 229 14.99 8.99 3.19
C HIS A 229 13.93 9.36 4.24
N ASN A 230 13.37 10.57 4.13
CA ASN A 230 12.28 11.04 4.99
C ASN A 230 11.00 10.21 4.80
N ASN A 231 10.73 9.72 3.59
CA ASN A 231 9.57 8.88 3.32
C ASN A 231 9.71 7.49 3.98
N ARG A 232 10.87 6.85 3.89
CA ARG A 232 11.12 5.56 4.58
C ARG A 232 11.02 5.72 6.09
N LEU A 233 11.53 6.81 6.63
CA LEU A 233 11.39 7.14 8.04
C LEU A 233 9.91 7.32 8.41
N ALA A 234 9.14 8.07 7.62
CA ALA A 234 7.71 8.28 7.85
C ALA A 234 6.93 6.94 7.81
N VAL A 235 7.26 6.04 6.88
CA VAL A 235 6.64 4.71 6.81
C VAL A 235 6.98 3.88 8.05
N ILE A 236 8.24 3.89 8.50
CA ILE A 236 8.67 3.22 9.75
C ILE A 236 7.90 3.78 10.94
N ILE A 237 7.81 5.10 11.07
CA ILE A 237 7.09 5.78 12.16
C ILE A 237 5.60 5.42 12.11
N ASN A 238 4.97 5.46 10.95
CA ASN A 238 3.57 5.08 10.77
C ASN A 238 3.31 3.62 11.12
N TYR A 239 4.21 2.72 10.74
CA TYR A 239 4.10 1.31 11.11
C TYR A 239 4.16 1.14 12.63
N ILE A 240 5.08 1.83 13.32
CA ILE A 240 5.18 1.81 14.77
C ILE A 240 3.89 2.34 15.42
N LYS A 241 3.35 3.46 14.94
CA LYS A 241 2.10 4.06 15.44
C LYS A 241 0.89 3.13 15.29
N ASN A 242 0.76 2.49 14.14
CA ASN A 242 -0.35 1.59 13.85
C ASN A 242 -0.28 0.29 14.66
N ASN A 243 0.94 -0.13 15.04
CA ASN A 243 1.18 -1.37 15.78
C ASN A 243 1.59 -1.13 17.26
N VAL A 244 1.40 0.09 17.78
CA VAL A 244 1.84 0.51 19.12
C VAL A 244 1.30 -0.38 20.23
N LYS A 245 0.09 -0.93 20.05
CA LYS A 245 -0.60 -1.81 21.00
C LYS A 245 0.00 -3.22 21.08
N ASN A 246 0.78 -3.62 20.08
CA ASN A 246 1.42 -4.94 20.08
C ASN A 246 2.61 -4.94 21.04
N PRO A 247 2.58 -5.68 22.16
CA PRO A 247 3.69 -5.74 23.11
C PRO A 247 4.96 -6.32 22.49
N GLY A 248 4.83 -7.28 21.55
CA GLY A 248 5.94 -7.92 20.85
C GLY A 248 6.50 -7.14 19.67
N LEU A 249 6.09 -5.88 19.44
CA LEU A 249 6.59 -5.09 18.30
C LEU A 249 8.12 -4.93 18.38
N CYS A 250 8.81 -5.41 17.34
CA CYS A 250 10.26 -5.42 17.24
C CYS A 250 10.74 -4.98 15.85
N LEU A 251 12.04 -4.73 15.71
CA LEU A 251 12.65 -4.30 14.45
C LEU A 251 12.47 -5.31 13.32
N SER A 252 12.52 -6.63 13.62
CA SER A 252 12.32 -7.65 12.60
C SER A 252 10.94 -7.59 11.96
N MET A 253 9.90 -7.27 12.73
CA MET A 253 8.54 -7.10 12.20
C MET A 253 8.46 -5.92 11.22
N ILE A 254 9.10 -4.80 11.55
CA ILE A 254 9.19 -3.63 10.67
C ILE A 254 9.99 -3.99 9.42
N ALA A 255 11.14 -4.63 9.60
CA ALA A 255 12.01 -5.03 8.51
C ALA A 255 11.29 -5.97 7.53
N THR A 256 10.61 -6.98 8.04
CA THR A 256 9.80 -7.93 7.24
C THR A 256 8.68 -7.21 6.50
N HIS A 257 7.96 -6.32 7.18
CA HIS A 257 6.85 -5.57 6.57
C HIS A 257 7.32 -4.67 5.42
N LEU A 258 8.49 -4.05 5.56
CA LEU A 258 9.03 -3.11 4.58
C LEU A 258 9.96 -3.79 3.54
N GLY A 259 10.18 -5.10 3.62
CA GLY A 259 11.16 -5.79 2.77
C GLY A 259 12.59 -5.31 2.96
N LEU A 260 12.92 -4.83 4.17
CA LEU A 260 14.24 -4.34 4.55
C LEU A 260 14.93 -5.33 5.49
N THR A 261 16.23 -5.14 5.70
CA THR A 261 16.93 -5.78 6.81
C THR A 261 16.78 -4.95 8.08
N GLU A 262 16.85 -5.58 9.25
CA GLU A 262 16.84 -4.85 10.54
C GLU A 262 17.94 -3.78 10.61
N ARG A 263 19.11 -4.08 10.06
CA ARG A 263 20.23 -3.15 9.97
C ARG A 263 19.87 -1.91 9.14
N MET A 264 19.12 -2.08 8.05
CA MET A 264 18.68 -0.95 7.22
C MET A 264 17.64 -0.11 7.97
N VAL A 265 16.68 -0.72 8.69
CA VAL A 265 15.73 0.00 9.53
C VAL A 265 16.46 0.79 10.62
N GLN A 266 17.46 0.17 11.30
CA GLN A 266 18.29 0.86 12.29
C GLN A 266 19.07 2.02 11.68
N TYR A 267 19.64 1.84 10.48
CA TYR A 267 20.37 2.89 9.76
C TYR A 267 19.45 4.08 9.46
N ILE A 268 18.25 3.83 8.91
CA ILE A 268 17.27 4.90 8.62
C ILE A 268 16.87 5.67 9.89
N LEU A 269 16.62 4.97 10.98
CA LEU A 269 16.31 5.64 12.25
C LEU A 269 17.50 6.44 12.80
N SER A 270 18.71 5.87 12.73
CA SER A 270 19.91 6.50 13.29
C SER A 270 20.37 7.74 12.53
N SER A 271 20.14 7.80 11.21
CA SER A 271 20.44 8.98 10.40
C SER A 271 19.64 10.23 10.82
N GLU A 272 18.48 10.03 11.46
CA GLU A 272 17.65 11.08 12.05
C GLU A 272 17.82 11.15 13.57
N ASN A 273 18.91 10.60 14.12
CA ASN A 273 19.16 10.54 15.56
C ASN A 273 18.05 9.86 16.38
N LEU A 274 17.25 8.99 15.75
CA LEU A 274 16.18 8.23 16.40
C LEU A 274 16.64 6.82 16.76
N LYS A 275 16.16 6.31 17.90
CA LYS A 275 16.33 4.92 18.30
C LYS A 275 14.97 4.25 18.40
N PHE A 276 14.83 3.06 17.81
CA PHE A 276 13.58 2.31 17.79
C PHE A 276 12.89 2.24 19.16
N HIS A 277 13.63 1.83 20.18
CA HIS A 277 13.07 1.70 21.53
C HIS A 277 12.61 3.03 22.14
N GLN A 278 13.27 4.14 21.83
CA GLN A 278 12.87 5.46 22.29
C GLN A 278 11.59 5.91 21.58
N LEU A 279 11.53 5.71 20.27
CA LEU A 279 10.37 6.05 19.47
C LEU A 279 9.14 5.22 19.88
N LEU A 280 9.29 3.90 19.99
CA LEU A 280 8.21 3.02 20.44
C LEU A 280 7.72 3.39 21.85
N SER A 281 8.65 3.66 22.75
CA SER A 281 8.33 4.10 24.11
C SER A 281 7.54 5.41 24.13
N SER A 282 7.95 6.38 23.30
CA SER A 282 7.27 7.68 23.17
C SER A 282 5.85 7.51 22.65
N GLU A 283 5.66 6.72 21.59
CA GLU A 283 4.35 6.47 20.99
C GLU A 283 3.41 5.70 21.95
N ARG A 284 3.93 4.70 22.68
CA ARG A 284 3.16 4.00 23.72
C ARG A 284 2.72 4.93 24.86
N CYS A 285 3.62 5.80 25.31
CA CYS A 285 3.28 6.79 26.33
C CYS A 285 2.25 7.82 25.83
N ALA A 286 2.37 8.28 24.59
CA ALA A 286 1.40 9.20 23.99
C ALA A 286 0.01 8.55 23.85
N PHE A 287 -0.02 7.28 23.41
CA PHE A 287 -1.27 6.51 23.33
C PHE A 287 -1.90 6.29 24.71
N LEU A 288 -1.10 5.92 25.73
CA LEU A 288 -1.56 5.78 27.10
C LEU A 288 -2.12 7.10 27.68
N ALA A 289 -1.43 8.21 27.45
CA ALA A 289 -1.90 9.53 27.87
C ALA A 289 -3.23 9.91 27.20
N SER A 290 -3.39 9.58 25.92
CA SER A 290 -4.65 9.79 25.18
C SER A 290 -5.80 8.94 25.79
N LYS A 291 -5.54 7.66 26.06
CA LYS A 291 -6.54 6.77 26.70
C LYS A 291 -6.99 7.32 28.06
N ILE A 292 -6.05 7.71 28.91
CA ILE A 292 -6.37 8.26 30.23
C ILE A 292 -7.17 9.56 30.10
N ARG A 293 -6.90 10.41 29.11
CA ARG A 293 -7.69 11.63 28.87
C ARG A 293 -9.10 11.35 28.38
N ASN A 294 -9.26 10.35 27.53
CA ASN A 294 -10.56 10.00 26.94
C ASN A 294 -11.48 9.35 27.97
N ASP A 295 -10.93 8.53 28.86
CA ASP A 295 -11.67 7.95 30.00
C ASP A 295 -10.85 8.04 31.28
N VAL A 296 -11.12 9.10 32.02
CA VAL A 296 -10.40 9.41 33.27
C VAL A 296 -10.75 8.43 34.39
N TYR A 297 -11.80 7.64 34.26
CA TYR A 297 -12.26 6.69 35.29
C TYR A 297 -11.83 5.25 35.00
N SER A 298 -11.25 4.97 33.83
CA SER A 298 -10.74 3.63 33.49
C SER A 298 -9.62 3.19 34.43
N ASP A 299 -9.47 1.88 34.55
CA ASP A 299 -8.34 1.31 35.32
C ASP A 299 -7.03 1.59 34.59
N VAL A 300 -6.10 2.24 35.28
CA VAL A 300 -4.78 2.59 34.73
C VAL A 300 -3.98 1.36 34.35
N HIS A 301 -4.12 0.24 35.07
CA HIS A 301 -3.41 -1.00 34.72
C HIS A 301 -3.91 -1.55 33.38
N VAL A 302 -5.21 -1.55 33.15
CA VAL A 302 -5.81 -1.95 31.86
C VAL A 302 -5.30 -1.03 30.75
N CYS A 303 -5.35 0.29 30.94
CA CYS A 303 -4.84 1.26 29.97
C CYS A 303 -3.36 1.04 29.62
N ILE A 304 -2.53 0.65 30.58
CA ILE A 304 -1.11 0.36 30.39
C ILE A 304 -0.93 -0.83 29.44
N PHE A 305 -1.58 -1.96 29.72
CA PHE A 305 -1.45 -3.15 28.90
C PHE A 305 -2.04 -2.97 27.50
N GLU A 306 -3.17 -2.30 27.38
CA GLU A 306 -3.78 -1.97 26.08
C GLU A 306 -2.96 -0.96 25.26
N SER A 307 -2.00 -0.29 25.89
CA SER A 307 -1.03 0.58 25.22
C SER A 307 0.24 -0.15 24.79
N GLY A 308 0.25 -1.50 24.88
CA GLY A 308 1.34 -2.35 24.42
C GLY A 308 2.52 -2.48 25.39
N PHE A 309 2.39 -2.04 26.65
CA PHE A 309 3.42 -2.28 27.64
C PHE A 309 3.33 -3.68 28.24
N ASP A 310 4.48 -4.34 28.36
CA ASP A 310 4.56 -5.68 28.96
C ASP A 310 4.46 -5.67 30.47
N SER A 311 4.79 -4.53 31.10
CA SER A 311 4.73 -4.39 32.55
C SER A 311 4.43 -2.98 33.01
N VAL A 312 3.75 -2.90 34.16
CA VAL A 312 3.41 -1.64 34.82
C VAL A 312 4.67 -0.86 35.22
N ASN A 313 5.73 -1.56 35.66
CA ASN A 313 6.98 -0.92 36.04
C ASN A 313 7.66 -0.22 34.85
N THR A 314 7.70 -0.86 33.69
CA THR A 314 8.25 -0.26 32.45
C THR A 314 7.43 0.95 32.05
N ALA A 315 6.09 0.84 32.05
CA ALA A 315 5.19 1.95 31.75
C ALA A 315 5.40 3.14 32.69
N ASN A 316 5.43 2.91 34.00
CA ASN A 316 5.63 3.95 35.00
C ASN A 316 6.95 4.70 34.79
N ARG A 317 8.04 3.95 34.57
CA ARG A 317 9.37 4.53 34.35
C ARG A 317 9.42 5.37 33.07
N GLN A 318 8.91 4.85 31.97
CA GLN A 318 8.94 5.53 30.67
C GLN A 318 7.99 6.73 30.65
N PHE A 319 6.78 6.57 31.15
CA PHE A 319 5.79 7.64 31.22
C PHE A 319 6.27 8.79 32.12
N LYS A 320 6.86 8.48 33.29
CA LYS A 320 7.44 9.50 34.17
C LYS A 320 8.59 10.25 33.52
N LYS A 321 9.41 9.55 32.69
CA LYS A 321 10.51 10.19 31.95
C LYS A 321 9.98 11.22 30.93
N ILE A 322 8.83 10.97 30.31
CA ILE A 322 8.28 11.82 29.24
C ILE A 322 7.34 12.90 29.79
N TYR A 323 6.45 12.54 30.73
CA TYR A 323 5.41 13.43 31.26
C TYR A 323 5.69 13.98 32.64
N GLY A 324 6.81 13.60 33.28
CA GLY A 324 7.16 14.02 34.65
C GLY A 324 6.36 13.34 35.76
N LEU A 325 5.31 12.62 35.45
CA LEU A 325 4.36 11.96 36.35
C LEU A 325 4.19 10.48 35.99
N THR A 326 3.84 9.63 36.96
CA THR A 326 3.38 8.28 36.64
C THR A 326 2.00 8.34 36.00
N PRO A 327 1.55 7.29 35.24
CA PRO A 327 0.21 7.24 34.65
C PRO A 327 -0.92 7.47 35.65
N ARG A 328 -0.77 6.93 36.89
CA ARG A 328 -1.75 7.13 37.98
C ARG A 328 -1.77 8.58 38.48
N GLN A 329 -0.60 9.20 38.66
CA GLN A 329 -0.51 10.61 39.03
C GLN A 329 -1.08 11.52 37.92
N TYR A 330 -0.80 11.20 36.66
CA TYR A 330 -1.33 11.91 35.52
C TYR A 330 -2.86 11.81 35.46
N GLN A 331 -3.45 10.63 35.68
CA GLN A 331 -4.88 10.45 35.79
C GLN A 331 -5.49 11.29 36.92
N GLN A 332 -4.86 11.27 38.10
CA GLN A 332 -5.32 12.09 39.26
C GLN A 332 -5.28 13.58 38.98
N LYS A 333 -4.25 14.05 38.27
CA LYS A 333 -4.13 15.46 37.86
C LYS A 333 -5.28 15.85 36.95
N ILE A 334 -5.57 15.06 35.89
CA ILE A 334 -6.69 15.32 34.98
C ILE A 334 -8.04 15.30 35.72
N LYS A 335 -8.25 14.35 36.66
CA LYS A 335 -9.47 14.29 37.49
C LYS A 335 -9.70 15.57 38.27
N LYS A 336 -8.62 16.20 38.78
CA LYS A 336 -8.70 17.46 39.53
C LYS A 336 -8.96 18.66 38.63
N GLU A 337 -8.42 18.65 37.39
CA GLU A 337 -8.56 19.73 36.42
C GLU A 337 -9.90 19.70 35.68
N SER A 338 -10.65 18.58 35.71
CA SER A 338 -11.95 18.41 35.07
C SER A 338 -13.08 18.07 36.05
N PRO A 339 -13.37 18.92 37.02
CA PRO A 339 -14.37 18.62 38.09
C PRO A 339 -15.83 18.60 37.54
N ASN A 340 -16.11 19.17 36.37
CA ASN A 340 -17.50 19.49 35.96
C ASN A 340 -18.22 18.46 35.08
N LYS A 341 -17.59 17.37 34.64
CA LYS A 341 -18.32 16.37 33.84
C LYS A 341 -19.25 15.46 34.65
N ARG A 342 -19.09 15.37 35.97
CA ARG A 342 -19.95 14.55 36.84
C ARG A 342 -21.31 15.20 37.18
N LEU A 343 -21.43 16.52 37.10
CA LEU A 343 -22.68 17.23 37.35
C LEU A 343 -23.72 17.13 36.19
N TYR A 344 -23.22 16.99 34.95
CA TYR A 344 -24.12 16.88 33.78
C TYR A 344 -24.84 15.53 33.67
N ILE A 345 -24.22 14.44 34.14
CA ILE A 345 -24.86 13.09 34.08
C ILE A 345 -25.92 12.90 35.17
N LYS A 346 -25.77 13.55 36.32
CA LYS A 346 -26.78 13.52 37.39
C LYS A 346 -28.06 14.33 37.08
N HIS A 347 -27.98 15.26 36.12
CA HIS A 347 -29.16 16.06 35.72
C HIS A 347 -29.95 15.47 34.55
N ILE A 348 -29.45 14.42 33.90
CA ILE A 348 -30.14 13.78 32.77
C ILE A 348 -30.82 12.44 33.17
N LEU A 349 -30.45 11.89 34.35
CA LEU A 349 -30.99 10.61 34.86
C LEU A 349 -31.69 10.76 36.22
N GLY A 350 -32.06 12.00 36.64
CA GLY A 350 -32.90 12.27 37.81
C GLY A 350 -34.25 12.78 37.42
#